data_2eaa3f241e64642d4218711b802105b1
#
_entry.id   2eaa3f241e64642d4218711b802105b1
#
_cell.length_a   1.000
_cell.length_b   1.000
_cell.length_c   1.000
_cell.angle_alpha   90.00
_cell.angle_beta   90.00
_cell.angle_gamma   90.00
#
_symmetry.space_group_name_H-M   'P 1'
#
loop_
_entity.id
_entity.type
_entity.pdbx_description
1 polymer ?
#
loop_
_entity_poly.entity_id
_entity_poly.type
_entity_poly.pdbx_seq_one_letter_code
_entity_poly.pdbx_strand_id
1 'polypeptide(L)'
;MFMNEQMKEDIRKACEVLQKGGVILYPADTIWGIGCDATNEEAVKRVYEIKKRADSKAMLVLVDNAVKVDFYVNEPPEVAFDLIECATKPMTIIYDDARNLAPNLLAEDGSVGIRVTAEEFSKQLCFRFRKAIVSTSANVSGEPSPATFSDISEEIKQAVDYIVQSRQTETGAPKPSSIIKLGKGGQIKIIRE
;
A
#
# COMPACT_ATOMS: atom_id res chain seq x y z
N MET A 1 5.53 -22.09 -4.38
CA MET A 1 4.22 -22.46 -3.78
C MET A 1 3.15 -22.04 -4.79
N PHE A 2 2.31 -22.95 -5.26
CA PHE A 2 1.28 -22.57 -6.23
C PHE A 2 0.17 -21.80 -5.52
N MET A 3 -0.22 -20.63 -6.07
CA MET A 3 -1.39 -19.90 -5.59
C MET A 3 -2.62 -20.82 -5.64
N ASN A 4 -3.39 -20.83 -4.55
CA ASN A 4 -4.65 -21.56 -4.53
C ASN A 4 -5.71 -20.86 -5.40
N GLU A 5 -6.75 -21.57 -5.80
CA GLU A 5 -7.79 -21.05 -6.69
C GLU A 5 -8.53 -19.84 -6.07
N GLN A 6 -8.74 -19.84 -4.75
CA GLN A 6 -9.36 -18.70 -4.05
C GLN A 6 -8.53 -17.43 -4.19
N MET A 7 -7.21 -17.52 -4.01
CA MET A 7 -6.31 -16.37 -4.16
C MET A 7 -6.30 -15.81 -5.58
N LYS A 8 -6.32 -16.69 -6.60
CA LYS A 8 -6.40 -16.27 -8.01
C LYS A 8 -7.70 -15.52 -8.29
N GLU A 9 -8.82 -16.01 -7.78
CA GLU A 9 -10.12 -15.39 -7.94
C GLU A 9 -10.19 -14.04 -7.21
N ASP A 10 -9.66 -13.96 -5.99
CA ASP A 10 -9.56 -12.71 -5.23
C ASP A 10 -8.74 -11.65 -5.98
N ILE A 11 -7.58 -12.03 -6.54
CA ILE A 11 -6.74 -11.12 -7.33
C ILE A 11 -7.50 -10.63 -8.57
N ARG A 12 -8.23 -11.51 -9.26
CA ARG A 12 -9.03 -11.16 -10.41
C ARG A 12 -10.09 -10.12 -10.06
N LYS A 13 -10.90 -10.40 -9.01
CA LYS A 13 -11.97 -9.51 -8.55
C LYS A 13 -11.43 -8.18 -8.02
N ALA A 14 -10.38 -8.22 -7.21
CA ALA A 14 -9.72 -7.02 -6.71
C ALA A 14 -9.23 -6.12 -7.86
N CYS A 15 -8.58 -6.70 -8.88
CA CYS A 15 -8.17 -5.94 -10.07
C CYS A 15 -9.36 -5.29 -10.80
N GLU A 16 -10.47 -6.00 -10.98
CA GLU A 16 -11.66 -5.47 -11.63
C GLU A 16 -12.25 -4.29 -10.85
N VAL A 17 -12.27 -4.38 -9.53
CA VAL A 17 -12.74 -3.29 -8.66
C VAL A 17 -11.81 -2.09 -8.75
N LEU A 18 -10.49 -2.30 -8.64
CA LEU A 18 -9.49 -1.23 -8.78
C LEU A 18 -9.57 -0.52 -10.14
N GLN A 19 -9.74 -1.27 -11.24
CA GLN A 19 -9.88 -0.73 -12.59
C GLN A 19 -11.10 0.18 -12.76
N LYS A 20 -12.15 -0.07 -11.97
CA LYS A 20 -13.38 0.75 -11.94
C LYS A 20 -13.30 1.93 -10.96
N GLY A 21 -12.13 2.16 -10.34
CA GLY A 21 -11.94 3.20 -9.33
C GLY A 21 -12.51 2.85 -7.96
N GLY A 22 -12.76 1.56 -7.70
CA GLY A 22 -13.26 1.08 -6.42
C GLY A 22 -12.16 0.92 -5.37
N VAL A 23 -12.60 0.65 -4.14
CA VAL A 23 -11.76 0.47 -2.96
C VAL A 23 -11.85 -0.98 -2.48
N ILE A 24 -10.72 -1.56 -2.12
CA ILE A 24 -10.62 -2.94 -1.65
C ILE A 24 -10.11 -3.02 -0.21
N LEU A 25 -10.53 -4.07 0.50
CA LEU A 25 -9.97 -4.49 1.78
C LEU A 25 -9.18 -5.78 1.52
N TYR A 26 -7.87 -5.75 1.80
CA TYR A 26 -6.97 -6.83 1.39
C TYR A 26 -5.85 -7.11 2.39
N PRO A 27 -5.34 -8.34 2.45
CA PRO A 27 -4.18 -8.68 3.27
C PRO A 27 -2.91 -8.14 2.62
N ALA A 28 -2.08 -7.45 3.40
CA ALA A 28 -0.77 -6.98 2.98
C ALA A 28 0.35 -7.69 3.75
N ASP A 29 1.59 -7.29 3.50
CA ASP A 29 2.79 -7.84 4.12
C ASP A 29 2.94 -7.50 5.61
N THR A 30 2.14 -6.58 6.12
CA THR A 30 2.15 -6.18 7.54
C THR A 30 0.82 -6.50 8.22
N ILE A 31 -0.23 -5.83 7.83
CA ILE A 31 -1.60 -5.95 8.37
C ILE A 31 -2.61 -5.86 7.22
N TRP A 32 -3.87 -6.15 7.51
CA TRP A 32 -4.96 -5.85 6.56
C TRP A 32 -5.01 -4.36 6.24
N GLY A 33 -5.15 -4.06 4.96
CA GLY A 33 -5.13 -2.70 4.43
C GLY A 33 -6.35 -2.38 3.59
N ILE A 34 -6.61 -1.07 3.49
CA ILE A 34 -7.52 -0.49 2.51
C ILE A 34 -6.67 -0.02 1.34
N GLY A 35 -7.08 -0.34 0.12
CA GLY A 35 -6.37 0.02 -1.10
C GLY A 35 -7.27 0.48 -2.23
N CYS A 36 -6.70 1.30 -3.09
CA CYS A 36 -7.31 1.76 -4.34
C CYS A 36 -6.23 2.03 -5.39
N ASP A 37 -6.61 2.35 -6.62
CA ASP A 37 -5.69 2.84 -7.65
C ASP A 37 -5.01 4.13 -7.18
N ALA A 38 -3.69 4.07 -6.96
CA ALA A 38 -2.90 5.21 -6.48
C ALA A 38 -2.78 6.36 -7.52
N THR A 39 -3.23 6.14 -8.75
CA THR A 39 -3.25 7.14 -9.83
C THR A 39 -4.62 7.80 -9.99
N ASN A 40 -5.63 7.36 -9.25
CA ASN A 40 -7.01 7.83 -9.35
C ASN A 40 -7.36 8.72 -8.14
N GLU A 41 -7.46 10.02 -8.36
CA GLU A 41 -7.70 11.03 -7.33
C GLU A 41 -9.03 10.82 -6.57
N GLU A 42 -10.11 10.45 -7.28
CA GLU A 42 -11.40 10.18 -6.67
C GLU A 42 -11.36 8.92 -5.78
N ALA A 43 -10.66 7.88 -6.22
CA ALA A 43 -10.50 6.66 -5.42
C ALA A 43 -9.65 6.93 -4.16
N VAL A 44 -8.59 7.72 -4.27
CA VAL A 44 -7.76 8.16 -3.13
C VAL A 44 -8.58 9.00 -2.15
N LYS A 45 -9.38 9.96 -2.64
CA LYS A 45 -10.27 10.76 -1.82
C LYS A 45 -11.26 9.89 -1.03
N ARG A 46 -11.85 8.89 -1.69
CA ARG A 46 -12.75 7.94 -1.03
C ARG A 46 -12.07 7.15 0.10
N VAL A 47 -10.79 6.78 -0.05
CA VAL A 47 -10.03 6.14 1.04
C VAL A 47 -9.86 7.10 2.23
N TYR A 48 -9.59 8.38 2.01
CA TYR A 48 -9.55 9.38 3.08
C TYR A 48 -10.89 9.50 3.81
N GLU A 49 -12.00 9.53 3.08
CA GLU A 49 -13.37 9.59 3.64
C GLU A 49 -13.66 8.36 4.50
N ILE A 50 -13.40 7.14 4.00
CA ILE A 50 -13.57 5.87 4.74
C ILE A 50 -12.77 5.89 6.04
N LYS A 51 -11.54 6.40 6.00
CA LYS A 51 -10.69 6.48 7.19
C LYS A 51 -10.99 7.67 8.09
N LYS A 52 -11.86 8.58 7.72
CA LYS A 52 -12.06 9.87 8.40
C LYS A 52 -10.72 10.59 8.61
N ARG A 53 -9.84 10.51 7.62
CA ARG A 53 -8.47 10.99 7.66
C ARG A 53 -8.36 12.33 6.94
N ALA A 54 -7.62 13.29 7.51
CA ALA A 54 -7.31 14.53 6.82
C ALA A 54 -6.42 14.27 5.59
N ASP A 55 -6.72 14.91 4.46
CA ASP A 55 -6.01 14.77 3.18
C ASP A 55 -4.51 15.17 3.27
N SER A 56 -4.13 15.95 4.29
CA SER A 56 -2.74 16.35 4.55
C SER A 56 -1.82 15.22 5.03
N LYS A 57 -2.39 14.06 5.39
CA LYS A 57 -1.59 12.91 5.87
C LYS A 57 -1.41 11.91 4.73
N ALA A 58 -0.30 12.02 4.00
CA ALA A 58 0.08 11.10 2.93
C ALA A 58 -0.12 9.61 3.29
N MET A 59 -0.46 8.82 2.29
CA MET A 59 -0.55 7.37 2.39
C MET A 59 0.58 6.73 1.58
N LEU A 60 0.98 5.53 1.95
CA LEU A 60 1.97 4.79 1.18
C LEU A 60 1.32 4.01 0.02
N VAL A 61 2.14 3.66 -0.95
CA VAL A 61 1.74 2.80 -2.07
C VAL A 61 2.58 1.54 -2.14
N LEU A 62 1.99 0.47 -2.67
CA LEU A 62 2.66 -0.79 -2.98
C LEU A 62 2.94 -0.88 -4.47
N VAL A 63 4.10 -1.45 -4.77
CA VAL A 63 4.50 -1.90 -6.12
C VAL A 63 5.08 -3.32 -6.04
N ASP A 64 5.04 -4.07 -7.14
CA ASP A 64 5.49 -5.47 -7.19
C ASP A 64 6.99 -5.64 -7.42
N ASN A 65 7.68 -4.60 -7.90
CA ASN A 65 9.11 -4.65 -8.18
C ASN A 65 9.76 -3.26 -8.09
N ALA A 66 11.09 -3.25 -7.91
CA ALA A 66 11.86 -2.03 -7.71
C ALA A 66 11.90 -1.12 -8.97
N VAL A 67 11.82 -1.70 -10.17
CA VAL A 67 11.84 -0.91 -11.43
C VAL A 67 10.66 0.08 -11.49
N LYS A 68 9.53 -0.24 -10.87
CA LYS A 68 8.39 0.68 -10.80
C LYS A 68 8.65 1.93 -9.97
N VAL A 69 9.67 1.94 -9.12
CA VAL A 69 10.05 3.15 -8.37
C VAL A 69 10.46 4.27 -9.33
N ASP A 70 11.24 3.97 -10.37
CA ASP A 70 11.62 4.95 -11.40
C ASP A 70 10.41 5.55 -12.15
N PHE A 71 9.31 4.80 -12.25
CA PHE A 71 8.10 5.32 -12.88
C PHE A 71 7.36 6.32 -11.98
N TYR A 72 7.42 6.14 -10.65
CA TYR A 72 6.67 6.95 -9.69
C TYR A 72 7.50 8.03 -8.97
N VAL A 73 8.81 8.01 -9.13
CA VAL A 73 9.73 8.98 -8.53
C VAL A 73 10.64 9.55 -9.61
N ASN A 74 10.92 10.85 -9.53
CA ASN A 74 11.87 11.48 -10.41
C ASN A 74 13.29 11.32 -9.83
N GLU A 75 14.19 10.65 -10.56
CA GLU A 75 15.58 10.42 -10.16
C GLU A 75 15.72 9.80 -8.74
N PRO A 76 15.17 8.60 -8.48
CA PRO A 76 15.32 7.97 -7.18
C PRO A 76 16.80 7.69 -6.90
N PRO A 77 17.29 7.90 -5.65
CA PRO A 77 18.68 7.62 -5.29
C PRO A 77 19.04 6.14 -5.54
N GLU A 78 20.20 5.86 -6.14
CA GLU A 78 20.65 4.50 -6.46
C GLU A 78 20.66 3.59 -5.21
N VAL A 79 21.04 4.12 -4.06
CA VAL A 79 21.03 3.39 -2.78
C VAL A 79 19.66 2.82 -2.43
N ALA A 80 18.56 3.37 -2.97
CA ALA A 80 17.21 2.84 -2.76
C ALA A 80 17.09 1.40 -3.26
N PHE A 81 17.68 1.10 -4.40
CA PHE A 81 17.62 -0.23 -5.02
C PHE A 81 18.40 -1.25 -4.22
N ASP A 82 19.59 -0.89 -3.71
CA ASP A 82 20.39 -1.74 -2.83
C ASP A 82 19.64 -2.04 -1.52
N LEU A 83 18.99 -1.01 -0.94
CA LEU A 83 18.20 -1.18 0.28
C LEU A 83 16.98 -2.08 0.06
N ILE A 84 16.29 -1.95 -1.08
CA ILE A 84 15.15 -2.81 -1.43
C ILE A 84 15.61 -4.25 -1.60
N GLU A 85 16.73 -4.49 -2.29
CA GLU A 85 17.27 -5.83 -2.52
C GLU A 85 17.74 -6.50 -1.23
N CYS A 86 18.36 -5.75 -0.32
CA CYS A 86 18.84 -6.25 0.97
C CYS A 86 17.75 -6.38 2.04
N ALA A 87 16.53 -5.89 1.78
CA ALA A 87 15.47 -5.87 2.77
C ALA A 87 14.98 -7.28 3.11
N THR A 88 15.14 -7.70 4.37
CA THR A 88 14.64 -8.97 4.92
C THR A 88 13.28 -8.85 5.61
N LYS A 89 12.79 -7.62 5.78
CA LYS A 89 11.50 -7.27 6.39
C LYS A 89 10.79 -6.23 5.52
N PRO A 90 9.46 -6.09 5.65
CA PRO A 90 8.74 -5.04 4.93
C PRO A 90 9.35 -3.66 5.22
N MET A 91 9.79 -2.97 4.18
CA MET A 91 10.42 -1.66 4.27
C MET A 91 9.69 -0.67 3.36
N THR A 92 9.35 0.48 3.92
CA THR A 92 8.80 1.62 3.18
C THR A 92 9.86 2.69 3.04
N ILE A 93 10.11 3.14 1.83
CA ILE A 93 11.02 4.25 1.55
C ILE A 93 10.19 5.46 1.14
N ILE A 94 10.39 6.58 1.84
CA ILE A 94 9.80 7.88 1.47
C ILE A 94 10.77 8.55 0.51
N TYR A 95 10.26 8.86 -0.68
CA TYR A 95 11.00 9.55 -1.74
C TYR A 95 10.47 10.95 -1.91
N ASP A 96 11.38 11.88 -2.18
CA ASP A 96 11.02 13.20 -2.68
C ASP A 96 10.65 13.12 -4.17
N ASP A 97 9.95 14.15 -4.67
CA ASP A 97 9.70 14.35 -6.09
C ASP A 97 8.90 13.20 -6.76
N ALA A 98 7.77 12.85 -6.15
CA ALA A 98 6.86 11.85 -6.68
C ALA A 98 6.17 12.32 -7.98
N ARG A 99 5.91 11.38 -8.88
CA ARG A 99 5.22 11.62 -10.15
C ARG A 99 4.27 10.49 -10.50
N ASN A 100 3.41 10.70 -11.49
CA ASN A 100 2.48 9.68 -12.02
C ASN A 100 1.53 9.07 -10.94
N LEU A 101 1.31 9.78 -9.85
CA LEU A 101 0.38 9.43 -8.77
C LEU A 101 -0.70 10.52 -8.63
N ALA A 102 -1.80 10.18 -7.98
CA ALA A 102 -2.85 11.15 -7.66
C ALA A 102 -2.29 12.28 -6.78
N PRO A 103 -2.54 13.56 -7.10
CA PRO A 103 -1.97 14.69 -6.35
C PRO A 103 -2.35 14.68 -4.85
N ASN A 104 -3.58 14.29 -4.54
CA ASN A 104 -4.10 14.22 -3.17
C ASN A 104 -3.54 13.04 -2.34
N LEU A 105 -2.72 12.18 -2.96
CA LEU A 105 -2.02 11.09 -2.26
C LEU A 105 -0.69 11.57 -1.65
N LEU A 106 -0.07 12.57 -2.24
CA LEU A 106 1.26 13.04 -1.90
C LEU A 106 1.26 13.85 -0.59
N ALA A 107 2.41 13.88 0.09
CA ALA A 107 2.63 14.80 1.19
C ALA A 107 2.74 16.26 0.67
N GLU A 108 2.62 17.23 1.56
CA GLU A 108 2.71 18.66 1.21
C GLU A 108 4.05 19.03 0.54
N ASP A 109 5.12 18.30 0.88
CA ASP A 109 6.46 18.46 0.27
C ASP A 109 6.62 17.69 -1.07
N GLY A 110 5.55 17.09 -1.59
CA GLY A 110 5.56 16.28 -2.81
C GLY A 110 6.16 14.89 -2.63
N SER A 111 6.47 14.48 -1.41
CA SER A 111 7.03 13.15 -1.14
C SER A 111 5.94 12.06 -1.08
N VAL A 112 6.37 10.80 -1.29
CA VAL A 112 5.52 9.62 -1.19
C VAL A 112 6.27 8.45 -0.59
N GLY A 113 5.60 7.66 0.25
CA GLY A 113 6.12 6.38 0.73
C GLY A 113 5.82 5.28 -0.29
N ILE A 114 6.84 4.59 -0.77
CA ILE A 114 6.70 3.42 -1.65
C ILE A 114 7.26 2.19 -0.95
N ARG A 115 6.53 1.08 -1.03
CA ARG A 115 7.00 -0.23 -0.59
C ARG A 115 6.97 -1.20 -1.76
N VAL A 116 8.11 -1.81 -2.04
CA VAL A 116 8.17 -2.96 -2.93
C VAL A 116 7.75 -4.18 -2.11
N THR A 117 6.57 -4.71 -2.39
CA THR A 117 6.04 -5.84 -1.60
C THR A 117 6.59 -7.18 -2.08
N ALA A 118 7.01 -8.01 -1.13
CA ALA A 118 7.41 -9.40 -1.38
C ALA A 118 6.29 -10.40 -1.04
N GLU A 119 5.22 -9.94 -0.37
CA GLU A 119 4.09 -10.77 0.01
C GLU A 119 3.30 -11.19 -1.23
N GLU A 120 2.98 -12.49 -1.32
CA GLU A 120 2.51 -13.13 -2.55
C GLU A 120 1.22 -12.50 -3.10
N PHE A 121 0.20 -12.30 -2.26
CA PHE A 121 -1.07 -11.72 -2.71
C PHE A 121 -0.88 -10.29 -3.23
N SER A 122 -0.28 -9.42 -2.43
CA SER A 122 -0.07 -8.00 -2.77
C SER A 122 0.83 -7.85 -4.00
N LYS A 123 1.88 -8.69 -4.10
CA LYS A 123 2.80 -8.69 -5.25
C LYS A 123 2.07 -9.06 -6.55
N GLN A 124 1.30 -10.16 -6.52
CA GLN A 124 0.54 -10.60 -7.69
C GLN A 124 -0.57 -9.62 -8.05
N LEU A 125 -1.21 -9.00 -7.07
CA LEU A 125 -2.21 -7.97 -7.29
C LEU A 125 -1.59 -6.75 -8.00
N CYS A 126 -0.46 -6.21 -7.49
CA CYS A 126 0.26 -5.10 -8.11
C CYS A 126 0.77 -5.44 -9.51
N PHE A 127 1.27 -6.67 -9.70
CA PHE A 127 1.72 -7.16 -11.01
C PHE A 127 0.59 -7.21 -12.02
N ARG A 128 -0.57 -7.76 -11.64
CA ARG A 128 -1.73 -7.90 -12.52
C ARG A 128 -2.42 -6.57 -12.78
N PHE A 129 -2.54 -5.73 -11.78
CA PHE A 129 -3.13 -4.39 -11.89
C PHE A 129 -2.24 -3.43 -12.70
N ARG A 130 -0.91 -3.65 -12.73
CA ARG A 130 0.11 -2.89 -13.45
C ARG A 130 0.34 -1.45 -12.99
N LYS A 131 -0.33 -1.02 -11.92
CA LYS A 131 -0.18 0.29 -11.30
C LYS A 131 0.14 0.14 -9.82
N ALA A 132 0.60 1.24 -9.19
CA ALA A 132 0.73 1.31 -7.75
C ALA A 132 -0.66 1.26 -7.08
N ILE A 133 -0.73 0.59 -5.93
CA ILE A 133 -1.95 0.45 -5.13
C ILE A 133 -1.73 1.17 -3.80
N VAL A 134 -2.65 2.05 -3.41
CA VAL A 134 -2.65 2.64 -2.07
C VAL A 134 -2.68 1.53 -1.02
N SER A 135 -1.90 1.68 0.04
CA SER A 135 -1.91 0.78 1.18
C SER A 135 -1.94 1.58 2.48
N THR A 136 -3.02 1.46 3.19
CA THR A 136 -3.19 2.07 4.52
C THR A 136 -3.90 1.10 5.43
N SER A 137 -3.64 1.15 6.74
CA SER A 137 -4.26 0.23 7.72
C SER A 137 -5.79 0.27 7.69
N ALA A 138 -6.43 -0.89 7.91
CA ALA A 138 -7.88 -1.06 7.83
C ALA A 138 -8.60 -0.61 9.12
N ASN A 139 -8.37 0.64 9.55
CA ASN A 139 -8.98 1.28 10.72
C ASN A 139 -9.34 2.73 10.43
N VAL A 140 -10.28 3.28 11.17
CA VAL A 140 -10.54 4.72 11.21
C VAL A 140 -9.30 5.43 11.80
N SER A 141 -9.00 6.62 11.31
CA SER A 141 -7.81 7.37 11.73
C SER A 141 -7.86 7.70 13.22
N GLY A 142 -6.78 7.39 13.93
CA GLY A 142 -6.72 7.56 15.38
C GLY A 142 -7.10 6.32 16.21
N GLU A 143 -7.74 5.34 15.58
CA GLU A 143 -8.04 4.05 16.23
C GLU A 143 -6.84 3.08 16.09
N PRO A 144 -6.73 2.06 16.95
CA PRO A 144 -5.72 1.03 16.82
C PRO A 144 -5.83 0.28 15.48
N SER A 145 -4.71 -0.06 14.89
CA SER A 145 -4.67 -0.90 13.69
C SER A 145 -5.12 -2.33 14.03
N PRO A 146 -5.99 -2.96 13.21
CA PRO A 146 -6.46 -4.32 13.46
C PRO A 146 -5.30 -5.32 13.32
N ALA A 147 -5.18 -6.24 14.27
CA ALA A 147 -4.20 -7.32 14.23
C ALA A 147 -4.64 -8.44 13.28
N THR A 148 -5.93 -8.73 13.24
CA THR A 148 -6.54 -9.78 12.42
C THR A 148 -7.72 -9.24 11.62
N PHE A 149 -8.23 -10.03 10.68
CA PHE A 149 -9.43 -9.68 9.92
C PHE A 149 -10.67 -9.49 10.81
N SER A 150 -10.80 -10.27 11.87
CA SER A 150 -11.92 -10.18 12.80
C SER A 150 -11.95 -8.87 13.60
N ASP A 151 -10.81 -8.22 13.78
CA ASP A 151 -10.70 -6.95 14.51
C ASP A 151 -11.11 -5.74 13.64
N ILE A 152 -11.27 -5.94 12.33
CA ILE A 152 -11.68 -4.85 11.44
C ILE A 152 -13.15 -4.51 11.70
N SER A 153 -13.43 -3.22 11.92
CA SER A 153 -14.78 -2.75 12.20
C SER A 153 -15.74 -3.01 11.03
N GLU A 154 -17.01 -3.23 11.33
CA GLU A 154 -18.06 -3.39 10.31
C GLU A 154 -18.20 -2.12 9.45
N GLU A 155 -17.96 -0.94 10.03
CA GLU A 155 -17.96 0.33 9.29
C GLU A 155 -16.96 0.27 8.11
N ILE A 156 -15.73 -0.19 8.34
CA ILE A 156 -14.72 -0.34 7.29
C ILE A 156 -15.13 -1.41 6.27
N LYS A 157 -15.61 -2.57 6.73
CA LYS A 157 -16.01 -3.67 5.86
C LYS A 157 -17.15 -3.29 4.91
N GLN A 158 -18.10 -2.48 5.39
CA GLN A 158 -19.24 -2.03 4.58
C GLN A 158 -18.93 -0.87 3.65
N ALA A 159 -17.84 -0.13 3.91
CA ALA A 159 -17.46 1.03 3.11
C ALA A 159 -16.63 0.71 1.87
N VAL A 160 -16.09 -0.50 1.76
CA VAL A 160 -15.26 -0.95 0.62
C VAL A 160 -16.09 -1.70 -0.42
N ASP A 161 -15.64 -1.74 -1.66
CA ASP A 161 -16.37 -2.39 -2.77
C ASP A 161 -16.04 -3.89 -2.89
N TYR A 162 -14.91 -4.33 -2.36
CA TYR A 162 -14.51 -5.73 -2.33
C TYR A 162 -13.67 -6.07 -1.12
N ILE A 163 -13.98 -7.20 -0.50
CA ILE A 163 -13.22 -7.79 0.60
C ILE A 163 -12.60 -9.09 0.12
N VAL A 164 -11.27 -9.16 0.15
CA VAL A 164 -10.51 -10.36 -0.19
C VAL A 164 -10.88 -11.50 0.76
N GLN A 165 -11.20 -12.66 0.22
CA GLN A 165 -11.63 -13.84 1.00
C GLN A 165 -10.46 -14.68 1.51
N SER A 166 -9.34 -14.64 0.80
CA SER A 166 -8.12 -15.31 1.23
C SER A 166 -7.57 -14.70 2.51
N ARG A 167 -6.96 -15.55 3.36
CA ARG A 167 -6.23 -15.14 4.56
C ARG A 167 -7.06 -14.51 5.69
N GLN A 168 -8.40 -14.55 5.65
CA GLN A 168 -9.25 -14.01 6.72
C GLN A 168 -9.13 -14.76 8.07
N THR A 169 -8.66 -16.00 8.05
CA THR A 169 -8.46 -16.84 9.25
C THR A 169 -7.06 -16.76 9.82
N GLU A 170 -6.17 -15.98 9.24
CA GLU A 170 -4.80 -15.84 9.74
C GLU A 170 -4.77 -15.04 11.06
N THR A 171 -4.07 -15.60 12.04
CA THR A 171 -3.90 -15.03 13.39
C THR A 171 -2.43 -14.73 13.66
N GLY A 172 -1.81 -13.93 12.80
CA GLY A 172 -0.41 -13.50 12.98
C GLY A 172 -0.29 -12.28 13.90
N ALA A 173 0.83 -12.13 14.59
CA ALA A 173 1.19 -10.86 15.22
C ALA A 173 1.82 -9.95 14.14
N PRO A 174 1.10 -8.93 13.67
CA PRO A 174 1.59 -8.08 12.61
C PRO A 174 2.79 -7.25 13.12
N LYS A 175 3.86 -7.22 12.31
CA LYS A 175 4.98 -6.30 12.56
C LYS A 175 4.85 -5.14 11.57
N PRO A 176 4.86 -3.89 12.06
CA PRO A 176 4.87 -2.74 11.17
C PRO A 176 6.13 -2.75 10.31
N SER A 177 6.07 -2.17 9.11
CA SER A 177 7.25 -1.99 8.28
C SER A 177 8.23 -1.02 8.92
N SER A 178 9.52 -1.18 8.65
CA SER A 178 10.44 -0.07 8.80
C SER A 178 10.09 1.07 7.84
N ILE A 179 10.39 2.30 8.22
CA ILE A 179 10.18 3.49 7.36
C ILE A 179 11.46 4.31 7.38
N ILE A 180 12.01 4.56 6.21
CA ILE A 180 13.14 5.47 6.02
C ILE A 180 12.76 6.56 5.02
N LYS A 181 13.33 7.74 5.14
CA LYS A 181 13.26 8.79 4.11
C LYS A 181 14.62 8.90 3.44
N LEU A 182 14.62 8.83 2.11
CA LEU A 182 15.78 9.10 1.27
C LEU A 182 15.61 10.48 0.64
N GLY A 183 16.48 11.41 1.04
CA GLY A 183 16.55 12.74 0.44
C GLY A 183 17.39 12.76 -0.84
N LYS A 184 17.26 13.82 -1.63
CA LYS A 184 18.14 14.10 -2.77
C LYS A 184 19.59 14.16 -2.28
N GLY A 185 20.50 13.44 -2.95
CA GLY A 185 21.90 13.32 -2.53
C GLY A 185 22.20 12.16 -1.57
N GLY A 186 21.28 11.21 -1.39
CA GLY A 186 21.51 9.98 -0.63
C GLY A 186 21.46 10.13 0.88
N GLN A 187 20.90 11.22 1.40
CA GLN A 187 20.66 11.39 2.83
C GLN A 187 19.62 10.39 3.32
N ILE A 188 19.95 9.61 4.35
CA ILE A 188 19.05 8.61 4.94
C ILE A 188 18.58 9.11 6.31
N LYS A 189 17.25 9.13 6.49
CA LYS A 189 16.62 9.40 7.79
C LYS A 189 15.73 8.23 8.18
N ILE A 190 16.02 7.61 9.30
CA ILE A 190 15.15 6.56 9.88
C ILE A 190 13.96 7.25 10.54
N ILE A 191 12.75 6.89 10.10
CA ILE A 191 11.49 7.39 10.66
C ILE A 191 10.90 6.36 11.64
N ARG A 192 11.05 5.07 11.31
CA ARG A 192 10.61 3.94 12.14
C ARG A 192 11.43 2.69 11.80
N GLU A 193 11.88 1.96 12.82
CA GLU A 193 12.56 0.66 12.70
C GLU A 193 11.58 -0.52 12.62
#